data_4f937ec861c6f61bec0936fc7a8ed019
#
_entry.id   4f937ec861c6f61bec0936fc7a8ed019
#
_cell.length_a   1.000
_cell.length_b   1.000
_cell.length_c   1.000
_cell.angle_alpha   90.00
_cell.angle_beta   90.00
_cell.angle_gamma   90.00
#
_symmetry.space_group_name_H-M   'P 1'
#
loop_
_entity.id
_entity.type
_entity.pdbx_description
1 polymer ?
#
loop_
_entity_poly.entity_id
_entity_poly.type
_entity_poly.pdbx_seq_one_letter_code
_entity_poly.pdbx_strand_id
1 'polypeptide(L)'
;EPYAIHRLYTKEERREKAMELCDRVGLSRAYLTRYPHEMSGGQKQRVGIARALALRPKLVVCDEPVSALDVSIQAQILNLLADLQEQMGLTYLFISHNLSVVKHCCQRIGVMYLGRIVELAPSARIYENAGHPYTQALISAIPKVEAAMGEKEERILLGGDLPSPTNLPDGCAFHTRCPYATDRCRQERPELTEREPGHFVACHLAKD
;
A
#
# COMPACT_ATOMS: atom_id res chain seq x y z
N GLU A 1 -18.95 -18.25 -0.70
CA GLU A 1 -19.87 -17.15 -1.09
C GLU A 1 -19.64 -16.72 -2.56
N PRO A 2 -18.44 -16.35 -3.08
CA PRO A 2 -18.25 -15.92 -4.48
C PRO A 2 -18.81 -16.90 -5.50
N TYR A 3 -18.53 -18.18 -5.37
CA TYR A 3 -19.04 -19.21 -6.28
C TYR A 3 -20.57 -19.31 -6.31
N ALA A 4 -21.23 -19.04 -5.16
CA ALA A 4 -22.68 -19.08 -5.09
C ALA A 4 -23.32 -17.85 -5.75
N ILE A 5 -22.75 -16.66 -5.52
CA ILE A 5 -23.21 -15.40 -6.12
C ILE A 5 -23.11 -15.46 -7.65
N HIS A 6 -21.99 -15.94 -8.16
CA HIS A 6 -21.76 -16.07 -9.60
C HIS A 6 -22.34 -17.35 -10.22
N ARG A 7 -23.08 -18.14 -9.45
CA ARG A 7 -23.73 -19.39 -9.89
C ARG A 7 -22.77 -20.41 -10.54
N LEU A 8 -21.53 -20.39 -10.06
CA LEU A 8 -20.48 -21.32 -10.50
C LEU A 8 -20.55 -22.59 -9.68
N TYR A 9 -20.36 -23.73 -10.35
CA TYR A 9 -20.22 -25.04 -9.74
C TYR A 9 -21.45 -25.55 -8.97
N THR A 10 -21.58 -26.85 -8.80
CA THR A 10 -22.53 -27.53 -7.91
C THR A 10 -22.14 -27.27 -6.44
N LYS A 11 -22.97 -27.68 -5.49
CA LYS A 11 -22.70 -27.49 -4.06
C LYS A 11 -21.47 -28.31 -3.62
N GLU A 12 -21.31 -29.50 -4.16
CA GLU A 12 -20.22 -30.43 -3.91
C GLU A 12 -18.91 -29.85 -4.46
N GLU A 13 -18.89 -29.45 -5.72
CA GLU A 13 -17.72 -28.83 -6.37
C GLU A 13 -17.29 -27.55 -5.67
N ARG A 14 -18.24 -26.72 -5.19
CA ARG A 14 -17.92 -25.52 -4.41
C ARG A 14 -17.15 -25.84 -3.14
N ARG A 15 -17.48 -26.96 -2.48
CA ARG A 15 -16.78 -27.42 -1.29
C ARG A 15 -15.36 -27.85 -1.62
N GLU A 16 -15.17 -28.58 -2.71
CA GLU A 16 -13.83 -28.98 -3.19
C GLU A 16 -12.97 -27.75 -3.55
N LYS A 17 -13.54 -26.81 -4.29
CA LYS A 17 -12.86 -25.55 -4.63
C LYS A 17 -12.50 -24.71 -3.39
N ALA A 18 -13.34 -24.73 -2.37
CA ALA A 18 -13.05 -24.05 -1.10
C ALA A 18 -11.89 -24.78 -0.35
N MET A 19 -11.82 -26.12 -0.39
CA MET A 19 -10.69 -26.86 0.16
C MET A 19 -9.37 -26.54 -0.57
N GLU A 20 -9.38 -26.51 -1.90
CA GLU A 20 -8.23 -26.10 -2.71
C GLU A 20 -7.74 -24.69 -2.34
N LEU A 21 -8.67 -23.74 -2.11
CA LEU A 21 -8.32 -22.38 -1.68
C LEU A 21 -7.74 -22.36 -0.27
N CYS A 22 -8.27 -23.14 0.66
CA CYS A 22 -7.69 -23.26 2.00
C CYS A 22 -6.25 -23.75 1.92
N ASP A 23 -5.98 -24.80 1.15
CA ASP A 23 -4.63 -25.33 0.97
C ASP A 23 -3.67 -24.26 0.39
N ARG A 24 -4.11 -23.49 -0.63
CA ARG A 24 -3.32 -22.41 -1.26
C ARG A 24 -2.93 -21.30 -0.29
N VAL A 25 -3.81 -20.94 0.64
CA VAL A 25 -3.53 -19.87 1.62
C VAL A 25 -2.96 -20.40 2.94
N GLY A 26 -2.60 -21.70 2.99
CA GLY A 26 -2.03 -22.32 4.18
C GLY A 26 -2.99 -22.40 5.36
N LEU A 27 -4.30 -22.60 5.10
CA LEU A 27 -5.33 -22.85 6.11
C LEU A 27 -5.67 -24.34 6.17
N SER A 28 -5.80 -24.89 7.37
CA SER A 28 -6.35 -26.24 7.54
C SER A 28 -7.79 -26.29 7.03
N ARG A 29 -8.15 -27.37 6.36
CA ARG A 29 -9.53 -27.62 5.88
C ARG A 29 -10.57 -27.64 7.00
N ALA A 30 -10.15 -27.85 8.26
CA ALA A 30 -11.03 -27.74 9.44
C ALA A 30 -11.64 -26.33 9.61
N TYR A 31 -11.04 -25.30 9.04
CA TYR A 31 -11.57 -23.93 9.09
C TYR A 31 -12.80 -23.71 8.19
N LEU A 32 -13.14 -24.63 7.28
CA LEU A 32 -14.36 -24.52 6.46
C LEU A 32 -15.65 -24.51 7.26
N THR A 33 -15.64 -25.02 8.49
CA THR A 33 -16.80 -25.10 9.40
C THR A 33 -16.69 -24.12 10.57
N ARG A 34 -15.61 -23.31 10.65
CA ARG A 34 -15.41 -22.35 11.73
C ARG A 34 -16.06 -21.01 11.44
N TYR A 35 -16.50 -20.36 12.50
CA TYR A 35 -17.01 -19.01 12.45
C TYR A 35 -15.88 -17.97 12.61
N PRO A 36 -16.05 -16.75 12.10
CA PRO A 36 -15.01 -15.72 12.18
C PRO A 36 -14.53 -15.41 13.61
N HIS A 37 -15.40 -15.49 14.61
CA HIS A 37 -15.03 -15.24 16.01
C HIS A 37 -14.15 -16.35 16.63
N GLU A 38 -14.08 -17.52 15.98
CA GLU A 38 -13.22 -18.64 16.38
C GLU A 38 -11.84 -18.60 15.70
N MET A 39 -11.55 -17.55 14.92
CA MET A 39 -10.33 -17.42 14.12
C MET A 39 -9.45 -16.26 14.63
N SER A 40 -8.13 -16.45 14.59
CA SER A 40 -7.16 -15.38 14.80
C SER A 40 -7.20 -14.34 13.67
N GLY A 41 -6.58 -13.15 13.89
CA GLY A 41 -6.47 -12.09 12.87
C GLY A 41 -5.83 -12.58 11.57
N GLY A 42 -4.71 -13.28 11.67
CA GLY A 42 -4.01 -13.83 10.50
C GLY A 42 -4.82 -14.91 9.76
N GLN A 43 -5.60 -15.71 10.48
CA GLN A 43 -6.50 -16.71 9.86
C GLN A 43 -7.65 -16.02 9.11
N LYS A 44 -8.27 -14.99 9.70
CA LYS A 44 -9.28 -14.16 9.02
C LYS A 44 -8.74 -13.53 7.76
N GLN A 45 -7.50 -13.03 7.81
CA GLN A 45 -6.84 -12.44 6.65
C GLN A 45 -6.63 -13.46 5.53
N ARG A 46 -6.15 -14.67 5.87
CA ARG A 46 -6.02 -15.77 4.90
C ARG A 46 -7.35 -16.15 4.26
N VAL A 47 -8.45 -16.16 5.02
CA VAL A 47 -9.81 -16.36 4.48
C VAL A 47 -10.20 -15.23 3.52
N GLY A 48 -9.89 -13.97 3.87
CA GLY A 48 -10.10 -12.80 3.01
C GLY A 48 -9.37 -12.94 1.68
N ILE A 49 -8.09 -13.32 1.71
CA ILE A 49 -7.27 -13.59 0.53
C ILE A 49 -7.87 -14.73 -0.31
N ALA A 50 -8.20 -15.88 0.31
CA ALA A 50 -8.83 -17.01 -0.37
C ALA A 50 -10.13 -16.60 -1.08
N ARG A 51 -10.94 -15.75 -0.43
CA ARG A 51 -12.18 -15.24 -1.00
C ARG A 51 -11.92 -14.35 -2.22
N ALA A 52 -10.92 -13.48 -2.17
CA ALA A 52 -10.53 -12.63 -3.29
C ALA A 52 -10.06 -13.46 -4.49
N LEU A 53 -9.34 -14.56 -4.26
CA LEU A 53 -8.80 -15.43 -5.29
C LEU A 53 -9.79 -16.43 -5.90
N ALA A 54 -10.98 -16.59 -5.29
CA ALA A 54 -11.96 -17.59 -5.69
C ALA A 54 -12.34 -17.53 -7.18
N LEU A 55 -12.44 -16.33 -7.75
CA LEU A 55 -12.81 -16.10 -9.15
C LEU A 55 -11.60 -15.97 -10.09
N ARG A 56 -10.40 -16.33 -9.65
CA ARG A 56 -9.14 -16.23 -10.40
C ARG A 56 -8.96 -14.86 -11.05
N PRO A 57 -8.95 -13.77 -10.27
CA PRO A 57 -8.78 -12.42 -10.81
C PRO A 57 -7.39 -12.25 -11.40
N LYS A 58 -7.23 -11.26 -12.31
CA LYS A 58 -5.92 -10.78 -12.77
C LYS A 58 -5.37 -9.66 -11.88
N LEU A 59 -6.25 -8.89 -11.25
CA LEU A 59 -5.93 -7.78 -10.37
C LEU A 59 -6.59 -8.00 -9.01
N VAL A 60 -5.84 -7.83 -7.93
CA VAL A 60 -6.35 -7.82 -6.55
C VAL A 60 -6.00 -6.49 -5.90
N VAL A 61 -7.00 -5.83 -5.31
CA VAL A 61 -6.80 -4.64 -4.49
C VAL A 61 -6.60 -5.08 -3.04
N CYS A 62 -5.42 -4.79 -2.50
CA CYS A 62 -5.04 -5.06 -1.13
C CYS A 62 -5.11 -3.76 -0.34
N ASP A 63 -6.25 -3.50 0.30
CA ASP A 63 -6.47 -2.31 1.11
C ASP A 63 -6.07 -2.60 2.56
N GLU A 64 -4.93 -2.04 2.98
CA GLU A 64 -4.31 -2.25 4.31
C GLU A 64 -4.26 -3.73 4.76
N PRO A 65 -3.75 -4.65 3.95
CA PRO A 65 -3.92 -6.09 4.18
C PRO A 65 -3.23 -6.62 5.43
N VAL A 66 -2.40 -5.82 6.11
CA VAL A 66 -1.61 -6.24 7.28
C VAL A 66 -1.68 -5.26 8.46
N SER A 67 -2.45 -4.18 8.37
CA SER A 67 -2.45 -3.08 9.37
C SER A 67 -2.89 -3.51 10.78
N ALA A 68 -3.79 -4.49 10.88
CA ALA A 68 -4.35 -4.97 12.16
C ALA A 68 -3.66 -6.23 12.71
N LEU A 69 -2.48 -6.61 12.16
CA LEU A 69 -1.76 -7.81 12.51
C LEU A 69 -0.46 -7.49 13.25
N ASP A 70 0.00 -8.40 14.11
CA ASP A 70 1.34 -8.32 14.70
C ASP A 70 2.44 -8.55 13.64
N VAL A 71 3.66 -8.06 13.94
CA VAL A 71 4.77 -8.02 12.98
C VAL A 71 5.10 -9.39 12.39
N SER A 72 5.03 -10.45 13.20
CA SER A 72 5.36 -11.81 12.74
C SER A 72 4.32 -12.35 11.78
N ILE A 73 3.05 -12.10 12.05
CA ILE A 73 1.93 -12.48 11.17
C ILE A 73 1.90 -11.60 9.91
N GLN A 74 2.23 -10.30 10.03
CA GLN A 74 2.40 -9.44 8.85
C GLN A 74 3.38 -10.04 7.85
N ALA A 75 4.58 -10.44 8.31
CA ALA A 75 5.59 -11.06 7.45
C ALA A 75 5.07 -12.33 6.75
N GLN A 76 4.33 -13.18 7.48
CA GLN A 76 3.73 -14.38 6.91
C GLN A 76 2.70 -14.08 5.82
N ILE A 77 1.86 -13.05 6.01
CA ILE A 77 0.85 -12.63 5.01
C ILE A 77 1.52 -12.02 3.78
N LEU A 78 2.57 -11.21 3.96
CA LEU A 78 3.31 -10.62 2.85
C LEU A 78 4.01 -11.68 2.00
N ASN A 79 4.65 -12.67 2.63
CA ASN A 79 5.24 -13.79 1.92
C ASN A 79 4.18 -14.61 1.17
N LEU A 80 3.04 -14.91 1.80
CA LEU A 80 1.91 -15.56 1.15
C LEU A 80 1.44 -14.80 -0.10
N LEU A 81 1.31 -13.47 -0.02
CA LEU A 81 0.92 -12.64 -1.17
C LEU A 81 1.95 -12.69 -2.29
N ALA A 82 3.25 -12.69 -1.96
CA ALA A 82 4.33 -12.81 -2.93
C ALA A 82 4.30 -14.18 -3.64
N ASP A 83 4.16 -15.26 -2.87
CA ASP A 83 4.06 -16.63 -3.41
C ASP A 83 2.84 -16.77 -4.35
N LEU A 84 1.70 -16.22 -3.96
CA LEU A 84 0.48 -16.23 -4.77
C LEU A 84 0.62 -15.39 -6.03
N GLN A 85 1.34 -14.25 -5.96
CA GLN A 85 1.64 -13.42 -7.11
C GLN A 85 2.45 -14.20 -8.15
N GLU A 86 3.49 -14.87 -7.73
CA GLU A 86 4.34 -15.66 -8.60
C GLU A 86 3.59 -16.87 -9.20
N GLN A 87 2.90 -17.65 -8.35
CA GLN A 87 2.19 -18.86 -8.78
C GLN A 87 1.01 -18.61 -9.71
N MET A 88 0.33 -17.47 -9.56
CA MET A 88 -0.92 -17.17 -10.27
C MET A 88 -0.80 -16.03 -11.28
N GLY A 89 0.37 -15.38 -11.38
CA GLY A 89 0.58 -14.22 -12.27
C GLY A 89 -0.30 -13.02 -11.90
N LEU A 90 -0.49 -12.77 -10.60
CA LEU A 90 -1.40 -11.73 -10.11
C LEU A 90 -0.76 -10.34 -10.20
N THR A 91 -1.58 -9.34 -10.50
CA THR A 91 -1.23 -7.93 -10.28
C THR A 91 -1.86 -7.46 -8.99
N TYR A 92 -1.08 -6.77 -8.14
CA TYR A 92 -1.60 -6.15 -6.90
C TYR A 92 -1.64 -4.64 -7.03
N LEU A 93 -2.76 -4.06 -6.57
CA LEU A 93 -2.80 -2.66 -6.14
C LEU A 93 -2.76 -2.67 -4.60
N PHE A 94 -1.61 -2.31 -4.04
CA PHE A 94 -1.35 -2.39 -2.61
C PHE A 94 -1.51 -1.01 -1.97
N ILE A 95 -2.43 -0.84 -1.04
CA ILE A 95 -2.67 0.39 -0.29
C ILE A 95 -2.16 0.18 1.13
N SER A 96 -1.27 1.05 1.60
CA SER A 96 -0.70 0.97 2.94
C SER A 96 -0.15 2.32 3.39
N HIS A 97 -0.19 2.56 4.70
CA HIS A 97 0.52 3.68 5.34
C HIS A 97 1.91 3.25 5.87
N ASN A 98 2.25 1.97 5.81
CA ASN A 98 3.55 1.47 6.26
C ASN A 98 4.55 1.43 5.09
N LEU A 99 5.41 2.44 5.03
CA LEU A 99 6.41 2.60 3.96
C LEU A 99 7.43 1.45 3.91
N SER A 100 7.79 0.84 5.06
CA SER A 100 8.70 -0.30 5.08
C SER A 100 8.10 -1.52 4.38
N VAL A 101 6.81 -1.77 4.56
CA VAL A 101 6.07 -2.82 3.85
C VAL A 101 6.04 -2.53 2.35
N VAL A 102 5.66 -1.30 1.97
CA VAL A 102 5.57 -0.89 0.56
C VAL A 102 6.91 -1.02 -0.14
N LYS A 103 8.02 -0.63 0.51
CA LYS A 103 9.39 -0.79 0.00
C LYS A 103 9.70 -2.22 -0.40
N HIS A 104 9.25 -3.18 0.41
CA HIS A 104 9.57 -4.58 0.22
C HIS A 104 8.71 -5.27 -0.84
N CYS A 105 7.43 -4.85 -0.97
CA CYS A 105 6.44 -5.57 -1.78
C CYS A 105 6.14 -4.94 -3.13
N CYS A 106 6.48 -3.65 -3.35
CA CYS A 106 6.02 -2.91 -4.52
C CYS A 106 7.17 -2.49 -5.44
N GLN A 107 7.02 -2.72 -6.75
CA GLN A 107 7.96 -2.25 -7.77
C GLN A 107 7.77 -0.77 -8.09
N ARG A 108 6.55 -0.26 -8.04
CA ARG A 108 6.18 1.15 -8.25
C ARG A 108 5.37 1.66 -7.08
N ILE A 109 5.59 2.91 -6.71
CA ILE A 109 4.93 3.55 -5.57
C ILE A 109 4.30 4.86 -6.03
N GLY A 110 3.02 5.04 -5.70
CA GLY A 110 2.32 6.32 -5.79
C GLY A 110 2.11 6.88 -4.38
N VAL A 111 2.68 8.04 -4.10
CA VAL A 111 2.47 8.76 -2.84
C VAL A 111 1.27 9.66 -2.99
N MET A 112 0.32 9.52 -2.08
CA MET A 112 -0.93 10.29 -2.08
C MET A 112 -0.97 11.27 -0.91
N TYR A 113 -1.40 12.50 -1.19
CA TYR A 113 -1.68 13.52 -0.18
C TYR A 113 -3.05 14.16 -0.44
N LEU A 114 -3.92 14.15 0.56
CA LEU A 114 -5.30 14.69 0.48
C LEU A 114 -6.04 14.27 -0.81
N GLY A 115 -6.04 12.94 -1.08
CA GLY A 115 -6.76 12.34 -2.21
C GLY A 115 -6.10 12.51 -3.59
N ARG A 116 -4.87 13.03 -3.67
CA ARG A 116 -4.14 13.25 -4.93
C ARG A 116 -2.79 12.57 -4.92
N ILE A 117 -2.41 11.99 -6.05
CA ILE A 117 -1.04 11.50 -6.26
C ILE A 117 -0.13 12.71 -6.40
N VAL A 118 0.86 12.83 -5.51
CA VAL A 118 1.86 13.89 -5.52
C VAL A 118 3.19 13.42 -6.09
N GLU A 119 3.43 12.11 -6.06
CA GLU A 119 4.62 11.51 -6.65
C GLU A 119 4.32 10.06 -7.05
N LEU A 120 4.86 9.63 -8.21
CA LEU A 120 4.73 8.27 -8.73
C LEU A 120 6.05 7.86 -9.40
N ALA A 121 6.70 6.82 -8.89
CA ALA A 121 7.97 6.36 -9.44
C ALA A 121 8.23 4.86 -9.14
N PRO A 122 9.28 4.25 -9.74
CA PRO A 122 9.84 3.00 -9.25
C PRO A 122 10.20 3.08 -7.77
N SER A 123 10.02 1.99 -7.02
CA SER A 123 10.26 1.96 -5.57
C SER A 123 11.64 2.48 -5.19
N ALA A 124 12.72 2.01 -5.84
CA ALA A 124 14.07 2.47 -5.57
C ALA A 124 14.20 4.00 -5.66
N ARG A 125 13.62 4.62 -6.70
CA ARG A 125 13.68 6.08 -6.90
C ARG A 125 12.99 6.85 -5.78
N ILE A 126 11.85 6.38 -5.30
CA ILE A 126 11.13 7.00 -4.17
C ILE A 126 12.01 7.04 -2.91
N TYR A 127 12.75 5.97 -2.61
CA TYR A 127 13.58 5.90 -1.39
C TYR A 127 14.94 6.58 -1.53
N GLU A 128 15.50 6.64 -2.73
CA GLU A 128 16.82 7.23 -2.98
C GLU A 128 16.75 8.71 -3.33
N ASN A 129 15.75 9.13 -4.08
CA ASN A 129 15.67 10.49 -4.65
C ASN A 129 14.21 10.98 -4.78
N ALA A 130 13.48 11.05 -3.65
CA ALA A 130 12.14 11.60 -3.63
C ALA A 130 12.11 13.05 -4.12
N GLY A 131 11.26 13.32 -5.10
CA GLY A 131 11.12 14.65 -5.72
C GLY A 131 10.14 15.58 -4.99
N HIS A 132 9.13 15.02 -4.31
CA HIS A 132 8.15 15.82 -3.60
C HIS A 132 8.50 15.99 -2.11
N PRO A 133 8.46 17.22 -1.54
CA PRO A 133 8.82 17.45 -0.13
C PRO A 133 8.02 16.62 0.89
N TYR A 134 6.76 16.32 0.59
CA TYR A 134 5.97 15.41 1.43
C TYR A 134 6.54 13.98 1.44
N THR A 135 6.94 13.46 0.28
CA THR A 135 7.57 12.14 0.16
C THR A 135 8.89 12.09 0.93
N GLN A 136 9.71 13.14 0.80
CA GLN A 136 10.97 13.28 1.55
C GLN A 136 10.73 13.21 3.06
N ALA A 137 9.73 13.95 3.56
CA ALA A 137 9.36 13.92 4.97
C ALA A 137 8.88 12.54 5.43
N LEU A 138 8.06 11.86 4.62
CA LEU A 138 7.61 10.49 4.93
C LEU A 138 8.79 9.51 5.02
N ILE A 139 9.73 9.59 4.08
CA ILE A 139 10.91 8.70 4.06
C ILE A 139 11.84 9.00 5.23
N SER A 140 12.06 10.28 5.57
CA SER A 140 12.90 10.69 6.71
C SER A 140 12.35 10.18 8.07
N ALA A 141 11.06 9.83 8.12
CA ALA A 141 10.43 9.28 9.32
C ALA A 141 10.62 7.75 9.48
N ILE A 142 11.12 7.05 8.44
CA ILE A 142 11.38 5.61 8.51
C ILE A 142 12.58 5.35 9.41
N PRO A 143 12.44 4.52 10.48
CA PRO A 143 13.58 4.15 11.31
C PRO A 143 14.63 3.39 10.49
N LYS A 144 15.86 3.87 10.43
CA LYS A 144 17.00 3.15 9.84
C LYS A 144 17.74 2.38 10.93
N VAL A 145 18.11 1.13 10.63
CA VAL A 145 18.87 0.29 11.57
C VAL A 145 20.25 0.89 11.86
N GLU A 146 20.84 1.60 10.90
CA GLU A 146 22.13 2.28 11.00
C GLU A 146 22.11 3.46 11.99
N ALA A 147 20.96 4.09 12.22
CA ALA A 147 20.81 5.13 13.24
C ALA A 147 21.08 4.61 14.68
N ALA A 148 21.02 3.31 14.89
CA ALA A 148 21.45 2.69 16.15
C ALA A 148 22.97 2.76 16.38
N MET A 149 23.77 3.09 15.36
CA MET A 149 25.24 3.20 15.41
C MET A 149 25.75 4.65 15.55
N GLY A 150 24.87 5.62 15.83
CA GLY A 150 25.27 6.98 16.23
C GLY A 150 25.11 8.09 15.20
N GLU A 151 24.73 7.82 13.97
CA GLU A 151 24.39 8.85 12.99
C GLU A 151 22.92 9.29 13.14
N LYS A 152 22.69 10.45 13.74
CA LYS A 152 21.37 11.08 13.80
C LYS A 152 21.05 11.70 12.44
N GLU A 153 20.34 10.97 11.56
CA GLU A 153 19.68 11.65 10.45
C GLU A 153 18.57 12.58 10.99
N GLU A 154 18.61 13.84 10.58
CA GLU A 154 17.58 14.82 10.95
C GLU A 154 16.25 14.45 10.29
N ARG A 155 15.25 14.13 11.10
CA ARG A 155 13.87 13.94 10.61
C ARG A 155 13.31 15.26 10.14
N ILE A 156 12.72 15.27 8.96
CA ILE A 156 12.01 16.43 8.44
C ILE A 156 10.66 16.54 9.20
N LEU A 157 10.60 17.49 10.13
CA LEU A 157 9.37 17.75 10.88
C LEU A 157 8.46 18.65 10.05
N LEU A 158 7.27 18.13 9.70
CA LEU A 158 6.26 18.91 9.02
C LEU A 158 5.50 19.77 10.02
N GLY A 159 5.58 21.10 9.85
CA GLY A 159 4.80 22.05 10.65
C GLY A 159 3.34 22.13 10.22
N GLY A 160 2.53 22.84 11.00
CA GLY A 160 1.11 23.12 10.70
C GLY A 160 0.17 21.93 10.85
N ASP A 161 -1.13 22.24 10.85
CA ASP A 161 -2.19 21.22 10.94
C ASP A 161 -2.47 20.58 9.57
N LEU A 162 -2.98 19.37 9.59
CA LEU A 162 -3.45 18.70 8.38
C LEU A 162 -4.72 19.39 7.88
N PRO A 163 -4.74 19.96 6.66
CA PRO A 163 -5.96 20.56 6.10
C PRO A 163 -7.09 19.54 6.00
N SER A 164 -8.33 20.04 6.10
CA SER A 164 -9.49 19.18 5.93
C SER A 164 -9.55 18.63 4.50
N PRO A 165 -9.81 17.32 4.31
CA PRO A 165 -9.99 16.74 2.98
C PRO A 165 -11.25 17.29 2.26
N THR A 166 -12.20 17.88 3.00
CA THR A 166 -13.41 18.51 2.46
C THR A 166 -13.24 19.99 2.13
N ASN A 167 -12.14 20.62 2.60
CA ASN A 167 -11.82 22.02 2.31
C ASN A 167 -10.33 22.12 2.00
N LEU A 168 -9.97 21.76 0.78
CA LEU A 168 -8.58 21.76 0.33
C LEU A 168 -8.07 23.19 0.17
N PRO A 169 -6.81 23.46 0.56
CA PRO A 169 -6.15 24.72 0.29
C PRO A 169 -6.09 25.01 -1.22
N ASP A 170 -6.15 26.30 -1.57
CA ASP A 170 -5.89 26.75 -2.94
C ASP A 170 -4.46 26.41 -3.37
N GLY A 171 -4.24 26.30 -4.67
CA GLY A 171 -2.93 25.96 -5.22
C GLY A 171 -2.47 24.54 -4.85
N CYS A 172 -1.22 24.40 -4.46
CA CYS A 172 -0.63 23.14 -3.99
C CYS A 172 -1.21 22.75 -2.63
N ALA A 173 -1.92 21.64 -2.53
CA ALA A 173 -2.54 21.20 -1.28
C ALA A 173 -1.55 21.04 -0.10
N PHE A 174 -0.27 20.82 -0.40
CA PHE A 174 0.78 20.67 0.60
C PHE A 174 1.44 21.99 1.02
N HIS A 175 1.14 23.14 0.37
CA HIS A 175 1.84 24.41 0.60
C HIS A 175 1.78 24.87 2.06
N THR A 176 0.69 24.59 2.80
CA THR A 176 0.52 24.98 4.22
C THR A 176 1.49 24.29 5.16
N ARG A 177 2.08 23.16 4.75
CA ARG A 177 3.01 22.35 5.53
C ARG A 177 4.37 22.20 4.87
N CYS A 178 4.54 22.75 3.67
CA CYS A 178 5.77 22.64 2.90
C CYS A 178 6.80 23.67 3.39
N PRO A 179 7.99 23.26 3.85
CA PRO A 179 9.04 24.22 4.29
C PRO A 179 9.60 25.06 3.13
N TYR A 180 9.35 24.64 1.88
CA TYR A 180 9.85 25.29 0.67
C TYR A 180 8.75 26.03 -0.11
N ALA A 181 7.55 26.23 0.48
CA ALA A 181 6.43 26.83 -0.22
C ALA A 181 6.75 28.25 -0.72
N THR A 182 6.44 28.49 -2.00
CA THR A 182 6.53 29.80 -2.66
C THR A 182 5.15 30.40 -2.89
N ASP A 183 5.07 31.65 -3.34
CA ASP A 183 3.80 32.30 -3.69
C ASP A 183 3.09 31.56 -4.82
N ARG A 184 3.84 31.02 -5.79
CA ARG A 184 3.27 30.18 -6.85
C ARG A 184 2.55 28.95 -6.27
N CYS A 185 3.12 28.33 -5.24
CA CYS A 185 2.50 27.17 -4.58
C CYS A 185 1.16 27.52 -3.91
N ARG A 186 0.94 28.77 -3.52
CA ARG A 186 -0.32 29.23 -2.91
C ARG A 186 -1.41 29.51 -3.95
N GLN A 187 -1.02 29.85 -5.16
CA GLN A 187 -1.92 30.30 -6.22
C GLN A 187 -2.20 29.22 -7.26
N GLU A 188 -1.21 28.42 -7.59
CA GLU A 188 -1.27 27.47 -8.69
C GLU A 188 -1.05 26.02 -8.17
N ARG A 189 -1.89 25.12 -8.65
CA ARG A 189 -1.73 23.68 -8.37
C ARG A 189 -0.72 23.08 -9.32
N PRO A 190 0.34 22.41 -8.80
CA PRO A 190 1.28 21.71 -9.65
C PRO A 190 0.61 20.48 -10.30
N GLU A 191 0.84 20.28 -11.57
CA GLU A 191 0.47 19.07 -12.29
C GLU A 191 1.47 17.95 -12.00
N LEU A 192 0.99 16.70 -12.10
CA LEU A 192 1.85 15.52 -12.02
C LEU A 192 2.59 15.35 -13.36
N THR A 193 3.82 15.82 -13.43
CA THR A 193 4.65 15.83 -14.65
C THR A 193 5.82 14.86 -14.52
N GLU A 194 6.19 14.23 -15.61
CA GLU A 194 7.37 13.36 -15.68
C GLU A 194 8.63 14.22 -15.62
N ARG A 195 9.52 13.91 -14.68
CA ARG A 195 10.81 14.59 -14.46
C ARG A 195 11.97 13.78 -14.96
N GLU A 196 11.90 12.48 -14.76
CA GLU A 196 12.81 11.48 -15.30
C GLU A 196 11.97 10.31 -15.81
N PRO A 197 12.49 9.44 -16.68
CA PRO A 197 11.75 8.31 -17.22
C PRO A 197 11.07 7.46 -16.12
N GLY A 198 9.74 7.46 -16.11
CA GLY A 198 8.91 6.74 -15.13
C GLY A 198 8.80 7.40 -13.75
N HIS A 199 9.38 8.59 -13.53
CA HIS A 199 9.29 9.36 -12.29
C HIS A 199 8.48 10.64 -12.49
N PHE A 200 7.30 10.69 -11.89
CA PHE A 200 6.34 11.79 -11.99
C PHE A 200 6.23 12.50 -10.66
N VAL A 201 6.26 13.83 -10.66
CA VAL A 201 6.21 14.66 -9.45
C VAL A 201 5.28 15.85 -9.66
N ALA A 202 4.37 16.07 -8.71
CA ALA A 202 3.48 17.24 -8.66
C ALA A 202 4.06 18.33 -7.74
N CYS A 203 5.16 18.95 -8.14
CA CYS A 203 5.82 20.00 -7.37
C CYS A 203 6.44 21.08 -8.28
N HIS A 204 6.20 22.37 -7.98
CA HIS A 204 6.82 23.47 -8.71
C HIS A 204 8.33 23.60 -8.50
N LEU A 205 8.85 23.00 -7.44
CA LEU A 205 10.27 23.05 -7.04
C LEU A 205 11.05 21.79 -7.45
N ALA A 206 10.37 20.75 -7.94
CA ALA A 206 11.05 19.58 -8.45
C ALA A 206 11.90 19.99 -9.65
N LYS A 207 13.22 19.82 -9.53
CA LYS A 207 14.17 20.09 -10.61
C LYS A 207 13.99 19.06 -11.72
N ASP A 208 14.19 19.53 -12.94
CA ASP A 208 14.33 18.69 -14.14
C ASP A 208 15.62 17.89 -14.03
#